data_a01e3ef294cdba06681e662633767b76
#
_entry.id   a01e3ef294cdba06681e662633767b76
#
_cell.length_a   1.000
_cell.length_b   1.000
_cell.length_c   1.000
_cell.angle_alpha   90.00
_cell.angle_beta   90.00
_cell.angle_gamma   90.00
#
_symmetry.space_group_name_H-M   'P 1'
#
loop_
_entity.id
_entity.type
_entity.pdbx_description
1 polymer ?
#
loop_
_entity_poly.entity_id
_entity_poly.type
_entity_poly.pdbx_seq_one_letter_code
_entity_poly.pdbx_strand_id
1 'polypeptide(L)'
;MDIVSLWRQVENPLSYAVPFFFVLVAIEAVMLRADERREGKTGYSMIDTRTSLLMGSGALMFMLLIKIVTLFLFALVWTHLAPWHIPAGTWWSWILLFVVVDLTWYFNHRFSHRVRIGWAAHQAHHSSEHFNLGTALRQKWNPWSEAIFWLPLPFLGFEPWTIYVAFGFNLIYQFFSHTETIGRLPRPIEVIFNTPSHHRVHHGSDAEYLDKNYGGILIIWDRMFGTFQQELHTPTYRLTTPVNTHNVFKLQYREYGNIIADVKQAPRWLDRLGYIFAPPGWKPRRLREAEKQATNSTAEGKITATQ
;
A
#
# COMPACT_ATOMS: atom_id res chain seq x y z
N MET A 1 -14.26 11.80 -29.99
CA MET A 1 -14.64 11.91 -28.56
C MET A 1 -13.94 13.17 -28.06
N ASP A 2 -14.68 14.17 -27.58
CA ASP A 2 -14.06 15.40 -27.10
C ASP A 2 -13.53 15.23 -25.66
N ILE A 3 -12.60 16.11 -25.26
CA ILE A 3 -11.96 16.06 -23.92
C ILE A 3 -12.98 16.19 -22.80
N VAL A 4 -14.09 16.89 -23.02
CA VAL A 4 -15.15 17.10 -22.03
C VAL A 4 -15.97 15.82 -21.82
N SER A 5 -16.25 15.08 -22.90
CA SER A 5 -16.94 13.78 -22.81
C SER A 5 -16.06 12.71 -22.14
N LEU A 6 -14.75 12.73 -22.42
CA LEU A 6 -13.77 11.90 -21.72
C LEU A 6 -13.70 12.27 -20.22
N TRP A 7 -13.69 13.56 -19.90
CA TRP A 7 -13.65 14.01 -18.49
C TRP A 7 -14.91 13.61 -17.72
N ARG A 8 -16.09 13.74 -18.30
CA ARG A 8 -17.36 13.28 -17.68
C ARG A 8 -17.39 11.76 -17.47
N GLN A 9 -16.76 10.99 -18.34
CA GLN A 9 -16.63 9.54 -18.16
C GLN A 9 -15.63 9.15 -17.05
N VAL A 10 -14.80 10.08 -16.60
CA VAL A 10 -13.77 9.86 -15.57
C VAL A 10 -14.19 10.40 -14.20
N GLU A 11 -15.49 10.64 -13.98
CA GLU A 11 -16.00 10.93 -12.64
C GLU A 11 -15.72 9.75 -11.71
N ASN A 12 -14.66 9.90 -10.92
CA ASN A 12 -14.23 8.86 -9.99
C ASN A 12 -14.98 9.02 -8.67
N PRO A 13 -15.68 7.98 -8.18
CA PRO A 13 -16.37 8.01 -6.87
C PRO A 13 -15.45 8.47 -5.72
N LEU A 14 -14.14 8.19 -5.81
CA LEU A 14 -13.17 8.65 -4.84
C LEU A 14 -13.13 10.18 -4.71
N SER A 15 -13.29 10.93 -5.82
CA SER A 15 -13.28 12.40 -5.78
C SER A 15 -14.42 12.97 -4.92
N TYR A 16 -15.57 12.31 -4.93
CA TYR A 16 -16.71 12.66 -4.10
C TYR A 16 -16.56 12.19 -2.64
N ALA A 17 -15.83 11.11 -2.40
CA ALA A 17 -15.59 10.56 -1.07
C ALA A 17 -14.54 11.36 -0.26
N VAL A 18 -13.56 11.99 -0.92
CA VAL A 18 -12.46 12.70 -0.26
C VAL A 18 -12.92 13.74 0.78
N PRO A 19 -13.91 14.63 0.55
CA PRO A 19 -14.39 15.56 1.57
C PRO A 19 -14.92 14.85 2.82
N PHE A 20 -15.61 13.72 2.64
CA PHE A 20 -16.12 12.91 3.75
C PHE A 20 -15.00 12.24 4.54
N PHE A 21 -13.89 11.86 3.89
CA PHE A 21 -12.73 11.32 4.58
C PHE A 21 -12.18 12.30 5.60
N PHE A 22 -12.06 13.59 5.27
CA PHE A 22 -11.61 14.61 6.20
C PHE A 22 -12.55 14.76 7.40
N VAL A 23 -13.86 14.73 7.15
CA VAL A 23 -14.87 14.77 8.21
C VAL A 23 -14.74 13.56 9.14
N LEU A 24 -14.62 12.36 8.57
CA LEU A 24 -14.48 11.11 9.34
C LEU A 24 -13.18 11.07 10.15
N VAL A 25 -12.07 11.52 9.58
CA VAL A 25 -10.79 11.68 10.31
C VAL A 25 -10.96 12.63 11.50
N ALA A 26 -11.67 13.75 11.32
CA ALA A 26 -11.92 14.70 12.40
C ALA A 26 -12.82 14.08 13.50
N ILE A 27 -13.85 13.34 13.12
CA ILE A 27 -14.74 12.65 14.08
C ILE A 27 -13.94 11.59 14.86
N GLU A 28 -13.20 10.72 14.18
CA GLU A 28 -12.40 9.69 14.83
C GLU A 28 -11.33 10.32 15.75
N ALA A 29 -10.67 11.40 15.33
CA ALA A 29 -9.70 12.11 16.16
C ALA A 29 -10.31 12.68 17.45
N VAL A 30 -11.56 13.17 17.40
CA VAL A 30 -12.29 13.63 18.59
C VAL A 30 -12.65 12.46 19.50
N MET A 31 -13.12 11.34 18.93
CA MET A 31 -13.48 10.14 19.69
C MET A 31 -12.26 9.55 20.40
N LEU A 32 -11.17 9.33 19.70
CA LEU A 32 -9.94 8.76 20.26
C LEU A 32 -9.27 9.68 21.31
N ARG A 33 -9.34 11.00 21.16
CA ARG A 33 -8.90 11.93 22.23
C ARG A 33 -9.72 11.82 23.51
N ALA A 34 -11.00 11.51 23.39
CA ALA A 34 -11.84 11.26 24.57
C ALA A 34 -11.42 9.97 25.28
N ASP A 35 -11.10 8.92 24.52
CA ASP A 35 -10.65 7.63 25.04
C ASP A 35 -9.20 7.70 25.60
N GLU A 36 -8.32 8.48 24.96
CA GLU A 36 -6.97 8.76 25.45
C GLU A 36 -6.98 9.34 26.86
N ARG A 37 -7.90 10.26 27.13
CA ARG A 37 -8.08 10.85 28.47
C ARG A 37 -8.58 9.83 29.51
N ARG A 38 -9.25 8.77 29.07
CA ARG A 38 -9.81 7.72 29.94
C ARG A 38 -8.84 6.55 30.14
N GLU A 39 -8.10 6.16 29.11
CA GLU A 39 -7.33 4.90 29.06
C GLU A 39 -5.81 5.12 28.89
N GLY A 40 -5.34 6.35 28.65
CA GLY A 40 -3.91 6.66 28.47
C GLY A 40 -3.31 6.14 27.15
N LYS A 41 -4.15 5.79 26.16
CA LYS A 41 -3.70 5.31 24.84
C LYS A 41 -3.65 6.47 23.84
N THR A 42 -2.53 6.61 23.13
CA THR A 42 -2.31 7.66 22.12
C THR A 42 -2.88 7.21 20.77
N GLY A 43 -4.12 7.60 20.42
CA GLY A 43 -4.75 7.30 19.15
C GLY A 43 -4.35 8.22 17.98
N TYR A 44 -4.08 9.50 18.27
CA TYR A 44 -3.72 10.52 17.28
C TYR A 44 -2.54 11.38 17.72
N SER A 45 -1.48 11.41 16.90
CA SER A 45 -0.40 12.39 17.02
C SER A 45 -0.62 13.53 16.02
N MET A 46 -0.59 14.78 16.49
CA MET A 46 -0.77 15.97 15.64
C MET A 46 0.26 16.04 14.52
N ILE A 47 1.53 15.73 14.83
CA ILE A 47 2.61 15.77 13.84
C ILE A 47 2.48 14.62 12.81
N ASP A 48 2.07 13.44 13.26
CA ASP A 48 1.84 12.29 12.37
C ASP A 48 0.64 12.54 11.46
N THR A 49 -0.47 13.05 12.00
CA THR A 49 -1.67 13.42 11.24
C THR A 49 -1.36 14.49 10.20
N ARG A 50 -0.63 15.56 10.58
CA ARG A 50 -0.17 16.60 9.64
C ARG A 50 0.67 15.99 8.52
N THR A 51 1.57 15.07 8.83
CA THR A 51 2.39 14.38 7.84
C THR A 51 1.51 13.59 6.88
N SER A 52 0.53 12.83 7.37
CA SER A 52 -0.42 12.08 6.55
C SER A 52 -1.24 12.98 5.64
N LEU A 53 -1.76 14.10 6.15
CA LEU A 53 -2.51 15.09 5.36
C LEU A 53 -1.66 15.72 4.26
N LEU A 54 -0.41 16.11 4.55
CA LEU A 54 0.52 16.67 3.55
C LEU A 54 0.84 15.64 2.46
N MET A 55 1.03 14.36 2.84
CA MET A 55 1.27 13.29 1.88
C MET A 55 0.04 13.04 1.01
N GLY A 56 -1.15 13.00 1.61
CA GLY A 56 -2.40 12.85 0.88
C GLY A 56 -2.67 14.00 -0.10
N SER A 57 -2.46 15.25 0.32
CA SER A 57 -2.62 16.42 -0.53
C SER A 57 -1.64 16.40 -1.71
N GLY A 58 -0.38 16.04 -1.47
CA GLY A 58 0.61 15.84 -2.54
C GLY A 58 0.20 14.72 -3.49
N ALA A 59 -0.30 13.60 -2.95
CA ALA A 59 -0.76 12.47 -3.77
C ALA A 59 -1.90 12.88 -4.71
N LEU A 60 -2.87 13.67 -4.27
CA LEU A 60 -3.97 14.15 -5.12
C LEU A 60 -3.44 14.94 -6.32
N MET A 61 -2.42 15.78 -6.13
CA MET A 61 -1.78 16.55 -7.21
C MET A 61 -1.07 15.63 -8.22
N PHE A 62 -0.25 14.68 -7.73
CA PHE A 62 0.47 13.75 -8.60
C PHE A 62 -0.47 12.75 -9.28
N MET A 63 -1.51 12.28 -8.59
CA MET A 63 -2.51 11.38 -9.17
C MET A 63 -3.22 11.98 -10.37
N LEU A 64 -3.50 13.29 -10.37
CA LEU A 64 -4.14 13.93 -11.52
C LEU A 64 -3.27 13.84 -12.78
N LEU A 65 -1.97 14.12 -12.67
CA LEU A 65 -1.02 14.03 -13.79
C LEU A 65 -0.88 12.59 -14.30
N ILE A 66 -0.71 11.65 -13.37
CA ILE A 66 -0.55 10.22 -13.71
C ILE A 66 -1.85 9.67 -14.32
N LYS A 67 -3.01 10.09 -13.84
CA LYS A 67 -4.32 9.70 -14.38
C LYS A 67 -4.47 10.10 -15.85
N ILE A 68 -4.03 11.28 -16.24
CA ILE A 68 -4.08 11.72 -17.64
C ILE A 68 -3.25 10.77 -18.52
N VAL A 69 -2.00 10.48 -18.11
CA VAL A 69 -1.10 9.58 -18.85
C VAL A 69 -1.65 8.16 -18.90
N THR A 70 -2.09 7.63 -17.76
CA THR A 70 -2.60 6.25 -17.71
C THR A 70 -3.92 6.09 -18.46
N LEU A 71 -4.81 7.09 -18.41
CA LEU A 71 -6.05 7.06 -19.20
C LEU A 71 -5.76 7.01 -20.70
N PHE A 72 -4.79 7.80 -21.17
CA PHE A 72 -4.37 7.77 -22.57
C PHE A 72 -3.80 6.38 -22.95
N LEU A 73 -2.91 5.83 -22.14
CA LEU A 73 -2.34 4.48 -22.37
C LEU A 73 -3.43 3.40 -22.35
N PHE A 74 -4.35 3.46 -21.41
CA PHE A 74 -5.46 2.50 -21.32
C PHE A 74 -6.39 2.59 -22.53
N ALA A 75 -6.67 3.83 -22.99
CA ALA A 75 -7.47 4.03 -24.20
C ALA A 75 -6.78 3.47 -25.45
N LEU A 76 -5.45 3.66 -25.59
CA LEU A 76 -4.68 3.07 -26.68
C LEU A 76 -4.74 1.53 -26.65
N VAL A 77 -4.51 0.93 -25.48
CA VAL A 77 -4.56 -0.54 -25.34
C VAL A 77 -5.96 -1.06 -25.64
N TRP A 78 -7.00 -0.44 -25.07
CA TRP A 78 -8.38 -0.85 -25.28
C TRP A 78 -8.81 -0.73 -26.73
N THR A 79 -8.44 0.37 -27.43
CA THR A 79 -8.85 0.62 -28.81
C THR A 79 -8.10 -0.24 -29.82
N HIS A 80 -6.80 -0.50 -29.60
CA HIS A 80 -5.94 -1.07 -30.63
C HIS A 80 -5.44 -2.48 -30.32
N LEU A 81 -5.44 -2.89 -29.06
CA LEU A 81 -4.86 -4.17 -28.64
C LEU A 81 -5.86 -5.12 -27.97
N ALA A 82 -7.01 -4.63 -27.49
CA ALA A 82 -8.03 -5.49 -26.90
C ALA A 82 -8.66 -6.40 -27.98
N PRO A 83 -8.64 -7.74 -27.81
CA PRO A 83 -9.20 -8.68 -28.80
C PRO A 83 -10.73 -8.68 -28.83
N TRP A 84 -11.37 -8.14 -27.79
CA TRP A 84 -12.82 -7.95 -27.62
C TRP A 84 -13.10 -6.77 -26.70
N HIS A 85 -14.37 -6.35 -26.64
CA HIS A 85 -14.81 -5.28 -25.75
C HIS A 85 -15.94 -5.77 -24.85
N ILE A 86 -15.74 -5.61 -23.54
CA ILE A 86 -16.74 -6.00 -22.53
C ILE A 86 -17.70 -4.82 -22.34
N PRO A 87 -19.03 -5.03 -22.54
CA PRO A 87 -20.00 -3.95 -22.47
C PRO A 87 -20.13 -3.40 -21.04
N ALA A 88 -19.94 -2.09 -20.86
CA ALA A 88 -20.07 -1.42 -19.55
C ALA A 88 -21.56 -1.30 -19.08
N GLY A 89 -22.52 -1.47 -19.96
CA GLY A 89 -23.95 -1.34 -19.67
C GLY A 89 -24.59 -2.57 -19.02
N THR A 90 -23.84 -3.64 -18.70
CA THR A 90 -24.38 -4.88 -18.15
C THR A 90 -23.94 -5.10 -16.70
N TRP A 91 -24.81 -5.63 -15.86
CA TRP A 91 -24.52 -5.84 -14.44
C TRP A 91 -23.41 -6.87 -14.20
N TRP A 92 -23.33 -7.94 -15.00
CA TRP A 92 -22.33 -9.00 -14.85
C TRP A 92 -20.91 -8.49 -15.15
N SER A 93 -20.74 -7.55 -16.09
CA SER A 93 -19.43 -6.97 -16.41
C SER A 93 -18.87 -6.18 -15.25
N TRP A 94 -19.72 -5.51 -14.47
CA TRP A 94 -19.31 -4.83 -13.25
C TRP A 94 -18.90 -5.80 -12.15
N ILE A 95 -19.64 -6.89 -11.95
CA ILE A 95 -19.22 -7.92 -10.97
C ILE A 95 -17.86 -8.49 -11.35
N LEU A 96 -17.69 -8.88 -12.64
CA LEU A 96 -16.41 -9.38 -13.13
C LEU A 96 -15.29 -8.34 -12.95
N LEU A 97 -15.55 -7.09 -13.30
CA LEU A 97 -14.59 -6.00 -13.17
C LEU A 97 -14.18 -5.78 -11.71
N PHE A 98 -15.12 -5.74 -10.76
CA PHE A 98 -14.80 -5.59 -9.35
C PHE A 98 -13.93 -6.73 -8.83
N VAL A 99 -14.21 -7.96 -9.21
CA VAL A 99 -13.41 -9.13 -8.83
C VAL A 99 -12.00 -9.04 -9.41
N VAL A 100 -11.87 -8.69 -10.69
CA VAL A 100 -10.57 -8.61 -11.37
C VAL A 100 -9.76 -7.41 -10.88
N VAL A 101 -10.40 -6.27 -10.61
CA VAL A 101 -9.75 -5.09 -10.00
C VAL A 101 -9.21 -5.42 -8.62
N ASP A 102 -9.98 -6.11 -7.77
CA ASP A 102 -9.56 -6.46 -6.41
C ASP A 102 -8.43 -7.51 -6.43
N LEU A 103 -8.50 -8.48 -7.35
CA LEU A 103 -7.39 -9.43 -7.56
C LEU A 103 -6.12 -8.73 -8.07
N THR A 104 -6.27 -7.77 -8.99
CA THR A 104 -5.14 -6.98 -9.51
C THR A 104 -4.52 -6.13 -8.39
N TRP A 105 -5.36 -5.56 -7.52
CA TRP A 105 -4.89 -4.87 -6.31
C TRP A 105 -4.06 -5.79 -5.44
N TYR A 106 -4.54 -7.01 -5.14
CA TYR A 106 -3.79 -7.98 -4.34
C TYR A 106 -2.38 -8.21 -4.89
N PHE A 107 -2.24 -8.45 -6.20
CA PHE A 107 -0.92 -8.68 -6.81
C PHE A 107 -0.04 -7.42 -6.81
N ASN A 108 -0.60 -6.25 -7.11
CA ASN A 108 0.13 -4.98 -7.04
C ASN A 108 0.59 -4.67 -5.60
N HIS A 109 -0.26 -4.91 -4.62
CA HIS A 109 0.03 -4.68 -3.22
C HIS A 109 1.11 -5.66 -2.70
N ARG A 110 0.96 -6.95 -3.03
CA ARG A 110 1.98 -7.96 -2.74
C ARG A 110 3.32 -7.65 -3.41
N PHE A 111 3.32 -7.20 -4.66
CA PHE A 111 4.53 -6.72 -5.35
C PHE A 111 5.16 -5.54 -4.60
N SER A 112 4.35 -4.60 -4.16
CA SER A 112 4.81 -3.41 -3.42
C SER A 112 5.51 -3.76 -2.10
N HIS A 113 5.21 -4.91 -1.50
CA HIS A 113 5.87 -5.41 -0.29
C HIS A 113 7.05 -6.36 -0.58
N ARG A 114 6.95 -7.18 -1.64
CA ARG A 114 7.90 -8.28 -1.89
C ARG A 114 9.02 -7.92 -2.85
N VAL A 115 8.92 -6.80 -3.55
CA VAL A 115 9.93 -6.32 -4.49
C VAL A 115 10.41 -4.94 -4.06
N ARG A 116 11.72 -4.78 -3.86
CA ARG A 116 12.28 -3.58 -3.22
C ARG A 116 11.94 -2.26 -3.92
N ILE A 117 11.91 -2.23 -5.25
CA ILE A 117 11.50 -1.03 -5.98
C ILE A 117 10.00 -0.72 -5.81
N GLY A 118 9.17 -1.75 -5.63
CA GLY A 118 7.75 -1.61 -5.25
C GLY A 118 7.61 -1.07 -3.83
N TRP A 119 8.39 -1.61 -2.89
CA TRP A 119 8.44 -1.14 -1.51
C TRP A 119 8.90 0.31 -1.42
N ALA A 120 9.85 0.74 -2.23
CA ALA A 120 10.28 2.12 -2.28
C ALA A 120 9.15 3.11 -2.59
N ALA A 121 8.14 2.68 -3.37
CA ALA A 121 6.93 3.46 -3.60
C ALA A 121 5.93 3.36 -2.43
N HIS A 122 5.92 2.27 -1.66
CA HIS A 122 4.86 1.95 -0.70
C HIS A 122 5.24 2.16 0.77
N GLN A 123 6.53 2.09 1.14
CA GLN A 123 6.99 2.23 2.53
C GLN A 123 6.51 3.52 3.23
N ALA A 124 6.30 4.58 2.47
CA ALA A 124 5.82 5.84 3.01
C ALA A 124 4.43 5.69 3.66
N HIS A 125 3.56 4.83 3.11
CA HIS A 125 2.26 4.47 3.66
C HIS A 125 2.39 3.77 5.02
N HIS A 126 3.34 2.84 5.16
CA HIS A 126 3.62 2.10 6.41
C HIS A 126 4.49 2.85 7.42
N SER A 127 4.85 4.11 7.17
CA SER A 127 5.77 4.86 8.02
C SER A 127 5.13 5.51 9.25
N SER A 128 3.81 5.41 9.44
CA SER A 128 3.13 5.88 10.65
C SER A 128 3.39 4.94 11.82
N GLU A 129 3.54 5.52 13.02
CA GLU A 129 3.56 4.79 14.30
C GLU A 129 2.16 4.73 14.94
N HIS A 130 1.16 5.28 14.26
CA HIS A 130 -0.26 5.27 14.64
C HIS A 130 -1.07 4.62 13.53
N PHE A 131 -2.19 3.99 13.91
CA PHE A 131 -3.10 3.39 12.95
C PHE A 131 -4.52 3.92 13.16
N ASN A 132 -4.94 4.79 12.26
CA ASN A 132 -6.23 5.48 12.31
C ASN A 132 -6.62 5.93 10.89
N LEU A 133 -7.82 6.49 10.72
CA LEU A 133 -8.28 6.95 9.40
C LEU A 133 -7.33 7.99 8.75
N GLY A 134 -6.59 8.75 9.57
CA GLY A 134 -5.54 9.63 9.07
C GLY A 134 -4.39 8.89 8.40
N THR A 135 -4.08 7.66 8.82
CA THR A 135 -3.06 6.82 8.18
C THR A 135 -3.45 6.44 6.76
N ALA A 136 -4.73 6.26 6.47
CA ALA A 136 -5.23 6.03 5.10
C ALA A 136 -4.87 7.17 4.14
N LEU A 137 -4.72 8.40 4.64
CA LEU A 137 -4.34 9.57 3.84
C LEU A 137 -2.82 9.68 3.63
N ARG A 138 -2.00 8.82 4.25
CA ARG A 138 -0.55 8.75 4.05
C ARG A 138 -0.21 8.07 2.73
N GLN A 139 -0.51 8.74 1.62
CA GLN A 139 -0.43 8.18 0.28
C GLN A 139 0.91 8.45 -0.40
N LYS A 140 1.31 7.52 -1.28
CA LYS A 140 2.48 7.64 -2.15
C LYS A 140 2.27 8.69 -3.26
N TRP A 141 3.35 9.37 -3.67
CA TRP A 141 3.31 10.36 -4.75
C TRP A 141 3.66 9.76 -6.13
N ASN A 142 4.11 8.53 -6.18
CA ASN A 142 4.65 7.87 -7.36
C ASN A 142 4.01 6.48 -7.61
N PRO A 143 2.72 6.42 -7.97
CA PRO A 143 2.00 5.17 -8.19
C PRO A 143 2.34 4.50 -9.55
N TRP A 144 3.61 4.48 -9.95
CA TRP A 144 4.05 3.93 -11.24
C TRP A 144 3.73 2.44 -11.40
N SER A 145 3.80 1.66 -10.33
CA SER A 145 3.47 0.23 -10.36
C SER A 145 2.01 -0.01 -10.70
N GLU A 146 1.12 0.87 -10.25
CA GLU A 146 -0.31 0.77 -10.56
C GLU A 146 -0.54 0.84 -12.07
N ALA A 147 0.09 1.76 -12.77
CA ALA A 147 -0.05 1.86 -14.22
C ALA A 147 0.28 0.52 -14.93
N ILE A 148 1.34 -0.17 -14.46
CA ILE A 148 1.77 -1.46 -15.03
C ILE A 148 0.76 -2.57 -14.70
N PHE A 149 0.34 -2.67 -13.43
CA PHE A 149 -0.57 -3.74 -12.99
C PHE A 149 -1.99 -3.58 -13.54
N TRP A 150 -2.45 -2.35 -13.76
CA TRP A 150 -3.78 -2.09 -14.33
C TRP A 150 -3.83 -2.20 -15.85
N LEU A 151 -2.70 -2.13 -16.55
CA LEU A 151 -2.64 -2.19 -18.02
C LEU A 151 -3.25 -3.47 -18.64
N PRO A 152 -3.19 -4.66 -18.02
CA PRO A 152 -3.90 -5.83 -18.54
C PRO A 152 -5.43 -5.69 -18.60
N LEU A 153 -6.05 -4.83 -17.78
CA LEU A 153 -7.51 -4.70 -17.73
C LEU A 153 -8.12 -4.13 -19.03
N PRO A 154 -7.62 -3.01 -19.59
CA PRO A 154 -8.11 -2.57 -20.90
C PRO A 154 -7.76 -3.56 -22.01
N PHE A 155 -6.65 -4.31 -21.93
CA PHE A 155 -6.36 -5.39 -22.87
C PHE A 155 -7.40 -6.53 -22.79
N LEU A 156 -7.90 -6.84 -21.59
CA LEU A 156 -9.01 -7.78 -21.37
C LEU A 156 -10.37 -7.23 -21.82
N GLY A 157 -10.42 -6.02 -22.38
CA GLY A 157 -11.61 -5.43 -22.98
C GLY A 157 -12.46 -4.55 -22.06
N PHE A 158 -12.05 -4.31 -20.82
CA PHE A 158 -12.74 -3.36 -19.94
C PHE A 158 -12.49 -1.92 -20.39
N GLU A 159 -13.57 -1.13 -20.48
CA GLU A 159 -13.44 0.29 -20.81
C GLU A 159 -12.60 1.05 -19.75
N PRO A 160 -11.66 1.93 -20.15
CA PRO A 160 -10.75 2.61 -19.23
C PRO A 160 -11.42 3.31 -18.06
N TRP A 161 -12.53 4.02 -18.30
CA TRP A 161 -13.25 4.74 -17.24
C TRP A 161 -13.86 3.79 -16.18
N THR A 162 -14.35 2.60 -16.58
CA THR A 162 -14.93 1.63 -15.64
C THR A 162 -13.89 1.10 -14.68
N ILE A 163 -12.64 0.93 -15.13
CA ILE A 163 -11.50 0.53 -14.30
C ILE A 163 -11.26 1.55 -13.19
N TYR A 164 -11.26 2.86 -13.52
CA TYR A 164 -11.10 3.92 -12.52
C TYR A 164 -12.25 3.97 -11.52
N VAL A 165 -13.48 3.74 -11.95
CA VAL A 165 -14.64 3.67 -11.07
C VAL A 165 -14.51 2.51 -10.09
N ALA A 166 -14.24 1.30 -10.60
CA ALA A 166 -14.09 0.11 -9.76
C ALA A 166 -12.91 0.25 -8.77
N PHE A 167 -11.77 0.79 -9.25
CA PHE A 167 -10.62 1.07 -8.39
C PHE A 167 -10.93 2.15 -7.34
N GLY A 168 -11.70 3.18 -7.70
CA GLY A 168 -12.17 4.20 -6.77
C GLY A 168 -12.97 3.60 -5.60
N PHE A 169 -13.88 2.68 -5.87
CA PHE A 169 -14.62 1.96 -4.83
C PHE A 169 -13.71 1.08 -3.97
N ASN A 170 -12.71 0.43 -4.57
CA ASN A 170 -11.71 -0.35 -3.84
C ASN A 170 -10.94 0.52 -2.83
N LEU A 171 -10.50 1.71 -3.23
CA LEU A 171 -9.81 2.65 -2.34
C LEU A 171 -10.73 3.23 -1.25
N ILE A 172 -11.99 3.51 -1.58
CA ILE A 172 -13.00 3.97 -0.59
C ILE A 172 -13.17 2.90 0.49
N TYR A 173 -13.32 1.63 0.10
CA TYR A 173 -13.42 0.53 1.06
C TYR A 173 -12.18 0.47 1.97
N GLN A 174 -10.99 0.54 1.40
CA GLN A 174 -9.74 0.46 2.14
C GLN A 174 -9.55 1.62 3.12
N PHE A 175 -10.07 2.81 2.83
CA PHE A 175 -10.05 3.92 3.78
C PHE A 175 -10.68 3.50 5.12
N PHE A 176 -11.84 2.83 5.10
CA PHE A 176 -12.52 2.37 6.32
C PHE A 176 -11.81 1.22 7.04
N SER A 177 -10.87 0.55 6.40
CA SER A 177 -10.07 -0.51 7.02
C SER A 177 -8.95 0.05 7.92
N HIS A 178 -8.60 1.34 7.81
CA HIS A 178 -7.54 1.98 8.57
C HIS A 178 -8.03 2.53 9.91
N THR A 179 -8.47 1.68 10.82
CA THR A 179 -8.92 2.14 12.16
C THR A 179 -8.71 1.10 13.24
N GLU A 180 -8.42 1.57 14.45
CA GLU A 180 -8.43 0.76 15.66
C GLU A 180 -9.79 0.82 16.39
N THR A 181 -10.68 1.73 16.00
CA THR A 181 -12.01 1.88 16.66
C THR A 181 -12.97 0.75 16.37
N ILE A 182 -12.76 0.02 15.26
CA ILE A 182 -13.53 -1.15 14.89
C ILE A 182 -12.74 -2.40 15.23
N GLY A 183 -13.23 -3.16 16.19
CA GLY A 183 -12.67 -4.44 16.57
C GLY A 183 -12.87 -5.50 15.49
N ARG A 184 -12.76 -6.76 15.88
CA ARG A 184 -13.01 -7.90 15.01
C ARG A 184 -14.49 -8.02 14.67
N LEU A 185 -14.81 -8.19 13.40
CA LEU A 185 -16.18 -8.36 12.91
C LEU A 185 -16.64 -9.83 13.02
N PRO A 186 -17.95 -10.11 12.86
CA PRO A 186 -18.47 -11.47 12.83
C PRO A 186 -17.78 -12.36 11.81
N ARG A 187 -17.56 -13.63 12.16
CA ARG A 187 -16.80 -14.61 11.39
C ARG A 187 -17.13 -14.67 9.89
N PRO A 188 -18.39 -14.63 9.43
CA PRO A 188 -18.68 -14.67 7.99
C PRO A 188 -18.06 -13.48 7.22
N ILE A 189 -18.02 -12.28 7.84
CA ILE A 189 -17.41 -11.08 7.27
C ILE A 189 -15.88 -11.24 7.24
N GLU A 190 -15.27 -11.66 8.35
CA GLU A 190 -13.82 -11.88 8.48
C GLU A 190 -13.28 -12.97 7.52
N VAL A 191 -14.11 -13.92 7.10
CA VAL A 191 -13.69 -14.96 6.16
C VAL A 191 -13.58 -14.45 4.73
N ILE A 192 -14.45 -13.50 4.34
CA ILE A 192 -14.59 -13.02 2.95
C ILE A 192 -13.90 -11.68 2.74
N PHE A 193 -14.09 -10.73 3.66
CA PHE A 193 -13.67 -9.34 3.48
C PHE A 193 -12.39 -9.00 4.24
N ASN A 194 -11.62 -8.09 3.69
CA ASN A 194 -10.47 -7.48 4.37
C ASN A 194 -10.99 -6.42 5.37
N THR A 195 -11.13 -6.82 6.62
CA THR A 195 -11.67 -5.99 7.69
C THR A 195 -10.58 -5.14 8.37
N PRO A 196 -10.93 -4.17 9.24
CA PRO A 196 -9.93 -3.43 10.01
C PRO A 196 -8.97 -4.35 10.79
N SER A 197 -9.43 -5.49 11.32
CA SER A 197 -8.56 -6.43 12.03
C SER A 197 -7.49 -7.04 11.12
N HIS A 198 -7.81 -7.34 9.87
CA HIS A 198 -6.85 -7.84 8.90
C HIS A 198 -5.88 -6.75 8.44
N HIS A 199 -6.36 -5.52 8.29
CA HIS A 199 -5.56 -4.42 7.82
C HIS A 199 -4.61 -3.87 8.90
N ARG A 200 -4.98 -3.99 10.20
CA ARG A 200 -4.06 -3.77 11.32
C ARG A 200 -2.87 -4.73 11.26
N VAL A 201 -3.12 -6.03 11.05
CA VAL A 201 -2.05 -7.02 10.83
C VAL A 201 -1.16 -6.63 9.65
N HIS A 202 -1.76 -6.19 8.54
CA HIS A 202 -1.01 -5.75 7.36
C HIS A 202 -0.04 -4.61 7.65
N HIS A 203 -0.43 -3.65 8.50
CA HIS A 203 0.40 -2.54 8.93
C HIS A 203 1.34 -2.88 10.11
N GLY A 204 1.23 -4.08 10.69
CA GLY A 204 2.06 -4.53 11.80
C GLY A 204 3.52 -4.77 11.40
N SER A 205 4.45 -4.36 12.26
CA SER A 205 5.90 -4.64 12.12
C SER A 205 6.37 -5.86 12.91
N ASP A 206 5.45 -6.53 13.61
CA ASP A 206 5.73 -7.75 14.36
C ASP A 206 6.07 -8.90 13.39
N ALA A 207 6.99 -9.78 13.78
CA ALA A 207 7.59 -10.77 12.88
C ALA A 207 6.54 -11.67 12.18
N GLU A 208 5.47 -12.05 12.91
CA GLU A 208 4.37 -12.87 12.43
C GLU A 208 3.41 -12.13 11.49
N TYR A 209 3.43 -10.78 11.52
CA TYR A 209 2.56 -9.92 10.72
C TYR A 209 3.23 -9.41 9.43
N LEU A 210 4.56 -9.49 9.36
CA LEU A 210 5.27 -9.03 8.17
C LEU A 210 4.84 -9.78 6.92
N ASP A 211 4.61 -9.02 5.85
CA ASP A 211 4.26 -9.56 4.53
C ASP A 211 2.96 -10.39 4.52
N LYS A 212 1.94 -9.95 5.27
CA LYS A 212 0.61 -10.56 5.37
C LYS A 212 -0.50 -9.63 4.93
N ASN A 213 -1.66 -10.22 4.57
CA ASN A 213 -2.94 -9.56 4.34
C ASN A 213 -2.91 -8.42 3.30
N TYR A 214 -2.57 -8.76 2.05
CA TYR A 214 -2.47 -7.79 0.95
C TYR A 214 -3.82 -7.44 0.28
N GLY A 215 -4.91 -8.12 0.63
CA GLY A 215 -6.23 -7.92 0.02
C GLY A 215 -6.70 -6.46 0.07
N GLY A 216 -7.41 -6.01 -0.96
CA GLY A 216 -8.09 -4.72 -0.96
C GLY A 216 -9.44 -4.82 -0.25
N ILE A 217 -10.45 -5.35 -0.94
CA ILE A 217 -11.79 -5.60 -0.39
C ILE A 217 -11.89 -7.04 0.12
N LEU A 218 -11.37 -8.02 -0.62
CA LEU A 218 -11.51 -9.43 -0.34
C LEU A 218 -10.24 -10.03 0.26
N ILE A 219 -10.36 -10.59 1.47
CA ILE A 219 -9.27 -11.33 2.14
C ILE A 219 -9.12 -12.76 1.59
N ILE A 220 -10.04 -13.20 0.75
CA ILE A 220 -10.00 -14.54 0.15
C ILE A 220 -8.74 -14.75 -0.68
N TRP A 221 -8.18 -13.70 -1.30
CA TRP A 221 -6.93 -13.79 -2.04
C TRP A 221 -5.76 -14.19 -1.15
N ASP A 222 -5.67 -13.59 0.04
CA ASP A 222 -4.63 -13.94 1.02
C ASP A 222 -4.77 -15.39 1.48
N ARG A 223 -6.00 -15.87 1.66
CA ARG A 223 -6.27 -17.27 2.01
C ARG A 223 -5.88 -18.21 0.88
N MET A 224 -6.21 -17.87 -0.37
CA MET A 224 -5.88 -18.66 -1.55
C MET A 224 -4.37 -18.73 -1.81
N PHE A 225 -3.65 -17.63 -1.62
CA PHE A 225 -2.21 -17.53 -1.91
C PHE A 225 -1.30 -17.67 -0.68
N GLY A 226 -1.84 -18.06 0.48
CA GLY A 226 -1.07 -18.39 1.69
C GLY A 226 -0.45 -17.18 2.40
N THR A 227 -0.99 -15.98 2.19
CA THR A 227 -0.52 -14.74 2.83
C THR A 227 -1.45 -14.26 3.96
N PHE A 228 -2.49 -15.02 4.29
CA PHE A 228 -3.41 -14.70 5.36
C PHE A 228 -2.77 -14.88 6.75
N GLN A 229 -2.98 -13.88 7.61
CA GLN A 229 -2.66 -13.92 9.03
C GLN A 229 -3.80 -13.27 9.83
N GLN A 230 -4.28 -13.98 10.84
CA GLN A 230 -5.25 -13.44 11.78
C GLN A 230 -4.56 -12.51 12.78
N GLU A 231 -5.26 -11.48 13.24
CA GLU A 231 -4.80 -10.62 14.34
C GLU A 231 -4.76 -11.44 15.64
N LEU A 232 -3.57 -11.64 16.20
CA LEU A 232 -3.33 -12.40 17.44
C LEU A 232 -3.29 -11.46 18.65
N HIS A 233 -2.71 -10.28 18.48
CA HIS A 233 -2.59 -9.20 19.46
C HIS A 233 -2.54 -7.87 18.71
N THR A 234 -2.69 -6.76 19.42
CA THR A 234 -2.56 -5.41 18.84
C THR A 234 -1.18 -5.25 18.21
N PRO A 235 -1.12 -4.94 16.90
CA PRO A 235 0.15 -4.80 16.19
C PRO A 235 0.98 -3.60 16.66
N THR A 236 2.30 -3.70 16.49
CA THR A 236 3.21 -2.57 16.58
C THR A 236 3.30 -1.88 15.22
N TYR A 237 2.88 -0.62 15.13
CA TYR A 237 2.91 0.13 13.86
C TYR A 237 4.21 0.90 13.73
N ARG A 238 5.00 0.59 12.73
CA ARG A 238 6.22 1.31 12.29
C ARG A 238 6.90 0.56 11.16
N LEU A 239 7.86 1.19 10.52
CA LEU A 239 8.80 0.47 9.65
C LEU A 239 9.76 -0.38 10.49
N THR A 240 10.14 -1.56 10.01
CA THR A 240 11.16 -2.42 10.62
C THR A 240 12.51 -1.71 10.77
N THR A 241 12.80 -0.74 9.89
CA THR A 241 13.90 0.20 10.02
C THR A 241 13.33 1.61 10.18
N PRO A 242 13.25 2.15 11.41
CA PRO A 242 12.65 3.45 11.67
C PRO A 242 13.29 4.58 10.86
N VAL A 243 12.47 5.53 10.39
CA VAL A 243 12.94 6.68 9.61
C VAL A 243 13.18 7.90 10.49
N ASN A 244 12.55 7.95 11.67
CA ASN A 244 12.65 9.02 12.67
C ASN A 244 12.52 10.43 12.07
N THR A 245 11.58 10.64 11.15
CA THR A 245 11.34 11.93 10.52
C THR A 245 9.89 12.10 10.09
N HIS A 246 9.42 13.33 10.11
CA HIS A 246 8.12 13.75 9.54
C HIS A 246 8.29 14.55 8.24
N ASN A 247 9.50 14.59 7.67
CA ASN A 247 9.75 15.22 6.39
C ASN A 247 9.17 14.36 5.26
N VAL A 248 8.12 14.85 4.61
CA VAL A 248 7.36 14.12 3.60
C VAL A 248 8.23 13.69 2.40
N PHE A 249 9.19 14.51 1.98
CA PHE A 249 10.10 14.15 0.88
C PHE A 249 11.04 12.99 1.27
N LYS A 250 11.56 13.01 2.50
CA LYS A 250 12.38 11.89 3.00
C LYS A 250 11.55 10.61 3.10
N LEU A 251 10.31 10.69 3.60
CA LEU A 251 9.41 9.53 3.66
C LEU A 251 9.11 8.96 2.28
N GLN A 252 8.86 9.81 1.27
CA GLN A 252 8.53 9.40 -0.09
C GLN A 252 9.72 8.81 -0.86
N TYR A 253 10.95 9.33 -0.66
CA TYR A 253 12.04 9.06 -1.59
C TYR A 253 13.27 8.39 -0.97
N ARG A 254 13.32 8.20 0.38
CA ARG A 254 14.48 7.61 1.07
C ARG A 254 14.90 6.28 0.46
N GLU A 255 13.95 5.36 0.25
CA GLU A 255 14.30 4.01 -0.19
C GLU A 255 14.77 3.98 -1.65
N TYR A 256 14.27 4.89 -2.49
CA TYR A 256 14.86 5.10 -3.81
C TYR A 256 16.32 5.56 -3.73
N GLY A 257 16.62 6.46 -2.79
CA GLY A 257 18.00 6.88 -2.51
C GLY A 257 18.88 5.72 -2.05
N ASN A 258 18.37 4.85 -1.17
CA ASN A 258 19.06 3.66 -0.70
C ASN A 258 19.33 2.68 -1.85
N ILE A 259 18.34 2.41 -2.71
CA ILE A 259 18.50 1.57 -3.91
C ILE A 259 19.60 2.13 -4.81
N ILE A 260 19.58 3.43 -5.10
CA ILE A 260 20.60 4.08 -5.94
C ILE A 260 21.99 3.94 -5.32
N ALA A 261 22.13 4.13 -4.02
CA ALA A 261 23.40 4.00 -3.31
C ALA A 261 23.94 2.56 -3.38
N ASP A 262 23.08 1.57 -3.10
CA ASP A 262 23.45 0.14 -3.15
C ASP A 262 23.84 -0.31 -4.57
N VAL A 263 23.08 0.12 -5.58
CA VAL A 263 23.36 -0.18 -7.00
C VAL A 263 24.70 0.42 -7.43
N LYS A 264 25.01 1.67 -7.01
CA LYS A 264 26.31 2.30 -7.32
C LYS A 264 27.49 1.58 -6.69
N GLN A 265 27.33 1.07 -5.47
CA GLN A 265 28.38 0.36 -4.73
C GLN A 265 28.50 -1.11 -5.15
N ALA A 266 27.49 -1.68 -5.79
CA ALA A 266 27.49 -3.09 -6.18
C ALA A 266 28.48 -3.35 -7.34
N PRO A 267 29.51 -4.21 -7.14
CA PRO A 267 30.52 -4.47 -8.17
C PRO A 267 30.01 -5.39 -9.29
N ARG A 268 28.99 -6.23 -9.01
CA ARG A 268 28.42 -7.17 -9.97
C ARG A 268 27.07 -6.69 -10.46
N TRP A 269 26.80 -6.83 -11.75
CA TRP A 269 25.51 -6.42 -12.34
C TRP A 269 24.32 -7.21 -11.77
N LEU A 270 24.50 -8.51 -11.45
CA LEU A 270 23.48 -9.32 -10.79
C LEU A 270 23.12 -8.80 -9.40
N ASP A 271 24.13 -8.31 -8.64
CA ASP A 271 23.87 -7.68 -7.34
C ASP A 271 23.08 -6.38 -7.51
N ARG A 272 23.32 -5.61 -8.57
CA ARG A 272 22.55 -4.39 -8.91
C ARG A 272 21.07 -4.73 -9.17
N LEU A 273 20.80 -5.76 -9.96
CA LEU A 273 19.43 -6.24 -10.17
C LEU A 273 18.82 -6.77 -8.86
N GLY A 274 19.59 -7.48 -8.03
CA GLY A 274 19.14 -7.93 -6.72
C GLY A 274 18.73 -6.77 -5.81
N TYR A 275 19.50 -5.68 -5.76
CA TYR A 275 19.15 -4.50 -4.98
C TYR A 275 17.88 -3.77 -5.46
N ILE A 276 17.48 -3.95 -6.71
CA ILE A 276 16.25 -3.36 -7.27
C ILE A 276 15.05 -4.29 -7.08
N PHE A 277 15.20 -5.58 -7.42
CA PHE A 277 14.08 -6.50 -7.61
C PHE A 277 13.95 -7.60 -6.55
N ALA A 278 14.98 -7.86 -5.74
CA ALA A 278 14.85 -8.79 -4.62
C ALA A 278 14.01 -8.18 -3.48
N PRO A 279 13.56 -8.97 -2.50
CA PRO A 279 12.80 -8.46 -1.36
C PRO A 279 13.52 -7.34 -0.59
N PRO A 280 12.78 -6.43 0.07
CA PRO A 280 13.38 -5.42 0.96
C PRO A 280 14.32 -6.08 1.98
N GLY A 281 15.47 -5.44 2.25
CA GLY A 281 16.50 -5.98 3.15
C GLY A 281 17.39 -7.07 2.54
N TRP A 282 17.18 -7.46 1.27
CA TRP A 282 18.08 -8.39 0.60
C TRP A 282 19.51 -7.82 0.44
N LYS A 283 20.48 -8.70 0.66
CA LYS A 283 21.90 -8.41 0.42
C LYS A 283 22.54 -9.56 -0.37
N PRO A 284 23.58 -9.30 -1.18
CA PRO A 284 24.36 -10.35 -1.83
C PRO A 284 24.90 -11.39 -0.81
N ARG A 285 24.99 -12.65 -1.23
CA ARG A 285 25.41 -13.77 -0.37
C ARG A 285 26.71 -13.49 0.38
N ARG A 286 27.73 -12.96 -0.31
CA ARG A 286 29.02 -12.59 0.27
C ARG A 286 28.92 -11.60 1.44
N LEU A 287 28.03 -10.60 1.36
CA LEU A 287 27.81 -9.63 2.44
C LEU A 287 27.09 -10.27 3.62
N ARG A 288 26.11 -11.14 3.37
CA ARG A 288 25.42 -11.89 4.42
C ARG A 288 26.35 -12.84 5.17
N GLU A 289 27.29 -13.49 4.46
CA GLU A 289 28.31 -14.38 5.05
C GLU A 289 29.31 -13.57 5.89
N ALA A 290 29.77 -12.43 5.39
CA ALA A 290 30.65 -11.54 6.14
C ALA A 290 29.99 -11.00 7.43
N GLU A 291 28.73 -10.59 7.36
CA GLU A 291 27.97 -10.15 8.54
C GLU A 291 27.81 -11.27 9.58
N LYS A 292 27.52 -12.50 9.14
CA LYS A 292 27.44 -13.67 10.05
C LYS A 292 28.78 -13.95 10.75
N GLN A 293 29.90 -13.91 10.02
CA GLN A 293 31.22 -14.09 10.58
C GLN A 293 31.57 -13.01 11.62
N ALA A 294 31.28 -11.74 11.29
CA ALA A 294 31.49 -10.63 12.21
C ALA A 294 30.66 -10.75 13.50
N THR A 295 29.40 -11.21 13.38
CA THR A 295 28.53 -11.42 14.54
C THR A 295 29.03 -12.55 15.43
N ASN A 296 29.49 -13.66 14.85
CA ASN A 296 30.02 -14.80 15.61
C ASN A 296 31.34 -14.45 16.32
N SER A 297 32.26 -13.75 15.67
CA SER A 297 33.52 -13.29 16.30
C SER A 297 33.29 -12.33 17.48
N THR A 298 32.26 -11.48 17.39
CA THR A 298 31.87 -10.58 18.48
C THR A 298 31.24 -11.34 19.66
N ALA A 299 30.49 -12.39 19.39
CA ALA A 299 29.91 -13.24 20.43
C ALA A 299 30.99 -14.06 21.15
N GLU A 300 31.95 -14.65 20.43
CA GLU A 300 33.08 -15.39 21.01
C GLU A 300 34.01 -14.50 21.85
N GLY A 301 34.29 -13.27 21.37
CA GLY A 301 35.08 -12.28 22.12
C GLY A 301 34.43 -11.83 23.43
N LYS A 302 33.09 -11.82 23.51
CA LYS A 302 32.39 -11.51 24.76
C LYS A 302 32.43 -12.68 25.76
N ILE A 303 32.41 -13.93 25.30
CA ILE A 303 32.48 -15.11 26.15
C ILE A 303 33.88 -15.23 26.79
N THR A 304 34.93 -14.95 26.03
CA THR A 304 36.33 -15.01 26.53
C THR A 304 36.70 -13.84 27.45
N ALA A 305 36.00 -12.72 27.37
CA ALA A 305 36.23 -11.57 28.27
C ALA A 305 35.50 -11.67 29.62
N THR A 306 34.64 -12.69 29.80
CA THR A 306 33.87 -12.92 31.04
C THR A 306 34.38 -14.11 31.85
N GLN A 307 35.46 -14.76 31.43
CA GLN A 307 36.26 -15.75 32.17
C GLN A 307 37.55 -15.12 32.71
#